data_4ea1e00725ea8abc734b223d0dcf01e1
#
_entry.id   4ea1e00725ea8abc734b223d0dcf01e1
#
_cell.length_a   1.000
_cell.length_b   1.000
_cell.length_c   1.000
_cell.angle_alpha   90.00
_cell.angle_beta   90.00
_cell.angle_gamma   90.00
#
_symmetry.space_group_name_H-M   'P 1'
#
loop_
_entity.id
_entity.type
_entity.pdbx_description
1 polymer ?
#
loop_
_entity_poly.entity_id
_entity_poly.type
_entity_poly.pdbx_seq_one_letter_code
_entity_poly.pdbx_strand_id
1 'polypeptide(L)'
;MSNKNRLKNLAKVLLAITLVGVIIGINLPLSSLTLQTWGISASVIGFAASMTGLATVVITPFFSKLINRFGQMGIMRFCLVVLPIAIAFLPIFQNIYLWFLLRFIIGVAATGVWLLSEVWINALAEDQHRGKIIALYSSLISLGLIVGVLISSLIPIETGGGFFVSAGIAIISAIPLWNMEDLPDFDVVEDISFYRYMVTAPGLMGSSWIMGFLYAATAALLPIFALPFVENDYAQSSRTVAWLASGELVMPLFVGWLADRYDKTRLMIYISCVSVITLAILPVIFDIAVMRFLFLFIVGGSIMSFYTLGLTLLGQEYKGKVLASANASFIFFLSLGEILGPPVVGAAMDLFGNNAFGWFMAIIGLIYLIIFIGSNAAGNLKRSNKI
;
A
#
# COMPACT_ATOMS: atom_id res chain seq x y z
N MET A 1 -20.71 -11.88 -22.57
CA MET A 1 -21.36 -11.67 -21.24
C MET A 1 -22.56 -10.70 -21.41
N SER A 2 -23.73 -10.97 -20.78
CA SER A 2 -24.84 -10.03 -20.81
C SER A 2 -24.52 -8.79 -19.94
N ASN A 3 -25.07 -7.61 -20.31
CA ASN A 3 -24.85 -6.37 -19.55
C ASN A 3 -25.28 -6.52 -18.08
N LYS A 4 -26.35 -7.25 -17.81
CA LYS A 4 -26.83 -7.56 -16.45
C LYS A 4 -25.83 -8.38 -15.64
N ASN A 5 -25.23 -9.42 -16.23
CA ASN A 5 -24.22 -10.26 -15.55
C ASN A 5 -22.93 -9.45 -15.29
N ARG A 6 -22.54 -8.61 -16.24
CA ARG A 6 -21.38 -7.75 -16.08
C ARG A 6 -21.53 -6.77 -14.89
N LEU A 7 -22.65 -6.05 -14.81
CA LEU A 7 -22.93 -5.12 -13.71
C LEU A 7 -23.03 -5.85 -12.37
N LYS A 8 -23.62 -7.06 -12.35
CA LYS A 8 -23.68 -7.90 -11.14
C LYS A 8 -22.27 -8.31 -10.68
N ASN A 9 -21.42 -8.76 -11.61
CA ASN A 9 -20.04 -9.15 -11.28
C ASN A 9 -19.21 -7.94 -10.83
N LEU A 10 -19.37 -6.80 -11.48
CA LEU A 10 -18.72 -5.53 -11.06
C LEU A 10 -19.10 -5.17 -9.62
N ALA A 11 -20.39 -5.20 -9.27
CA ALA A 11 -20.86 -4.92 -7.91
C ALA A 11 -20.30 -5.91 -6.88
N LYS A 12 -20.21 -7.21 -7.23
CA LYS A 12 -19.60 -8.24 -6.37
C LYS A 12 -18.14 -7.94 -6.07
N VAL A 13 -17.35 -7.58 -7.09
CA VAL A 13 -15.92 -7.25 -6.92
C VAL A 13 -15.76 -5.98 -6.10
N LEU A 14 -16.53 -4.92 -6.37
CA LEU A 14 -16.48 -3.67 -5.60
C LEU A 14 -16.85 -3.89 -4.13
N LEU A 15 -17.87 -4.68 -3.83
CA LEU A 15 -18.24 -5.01 -2.46
C LEU A 15 -17.13 -5.80 -1.75
N ALA A 16 -16.60 -6.84 -2.40
CA ALA A 16 -15.55 -7.66 -1.83
C ALA A 16 -14.29 -6.85 -1.53
N ILE A 17 -13.85 -5.98 -2.46
CA ILE A 17 -12.64 -5.19 -2.26
C ILE A 17 -12.81 -4.11 -1.18
N THR A 18 -14.01 -3.59 -1.00
CA THR A 18 -14.33 -2.71 0.13
C THR A 18 -14.10 -3.44 1.46
N LEU A 19 -14.58 -4.67 1.56
CA LEU A 19 -14.37 -5.51 2.75
C LEU A 19 -12.90 -5.90 2.92
N VAL A 20 -12.16 -6.12 1.84
CA VAL A 20 -10.69 -6.31 1.89
C VAL A 20 -10.02 -5.05 2.45
N GLY A 21 -10.45 -3.85 2.05
CA GLY A 21 -10.01 -2.60 2.67
C GLY A 21 -10.24 -2.59 4.19
N VAL A 22 -11.43 -3.02 4.65
CA VAL A 22 -11.73 -3.13 6.08
C VAL A 22 -10.79 -4.11 6.78
N ILE A 23 -10.52 -5.27 6.19
CA ILE A 23 -9.59 -6.27 6.71
C ILE A 23 -8.20 -5.67 6.88
N ILE A 24 -7.70 -4.97 5.86
CA ILE A 24 -6.39 -4.28 5.90
C ILE A 24 -6.40 -3.25 7.04
N GLY A 25 -7.42 -2.40 7.12
CA GLY A 25 -7.54 -1.35 8.13
C GLY A 25 -7.57 -1.88 9.56
N ILE A 26 -8.20 -3.04 9.81
CA ILE A 26 -8.15 -3.69 11.12
C ILE A 26 -6.75 -4.22 11.42
N ASN A 27 -6.16 -4.94 10.48
CA ASN A 27 -4.91 -5.67 10.72
C ASN A 27 -3.67 -4.78 10.79
N LEU A 28 -3.65 -3.60 10.15
CA LEU A 28 -2.50 -2.71 10.15
C LEU A 28 -2.12 -2.26 11.58
N PRO A 29 -2.95 -1.50 12.31
CA PRO A 29 -2.61 -1.08 13.66
C PRO A 29 -2.61 -2.25 14.64
N LEU A 30 -3.56 -3.16 14.53
CA LEU A 30 -3.72 -4.29 15.45
C LEU A 30 -2.48 -5.17 15.51
N SER A 31 -1.89 -5.51 14.35
CA SER A 31 -0.71 -6.38 14.32
C SER A 31 0.50 -5.73 14.99
N SER A 32 0.76 -4.45 14.69
CA SER A 32 1.92 -3.74 15.23
C SER A 32 1.78 -3.52 16.74
N LEU A 33 0.61 -3.10 17.18
CA LEU A 33 0.33 -2.85 18.60
C LEU A 33 0.31 -4.15 19.42
N THR A 34 -0.21 -5.26 18.87
CA THR A 34 -0.15 -6.57 19.54
C THR A 34 1.29 -7.03 19.75
N LEU A 35 2.15 -6.91 18.74
CA LEU A 35 3.58 -7.23 18.90
C LEU A 35 4.28 -6.29 19.89
N GLN A 36 3.87 -5.02 19.93
CA GLN A 36 4.38 -4.05 20.91
C GLN A 36 4.00 -4.46 22.35
N THR A 37 2.78 -4.98 22.60
CA THR A 37 2.40 -5.48 23.95
C THR A 37 3.24 -6.66 24.40
N TRP A 38 3.84 -7.41 23.48
CA TRP A 38 4.79 -8.51 23.78
C TRP A 38 6.22 -8.02 24.02
N GLY A 39 6.47 -6.72 23.97
CA GLY A 39 7.80 -6.14 24.12
C GLY A 39 8.72 -6.39 22.91
N ILE A 40 8.16 -6.70 21.76
CA ILE A 40 8.92 -6.88 20.52
C ILE A 40 9.44 -5.53 20.02
N SER A 41 10.70 -5.47 19.59
CA SER A 41 11.33 -4.26 19.09
C SER A 41 10.70 -3.75 17.78
N ALA A 42 10.80 -2.45 17.51
CA ALA A 42 10.22 -1.82 16.32
C ALA A 42 10.80 -2.39 15.02
N SER A 43 12.08 -2.75 14.98
CA SER A 43 12.72 -3.41 13.83
C SER A 43 12.09 -4.76 13.50
N VAL A 44 11.83 -5.59 14.52
CA VAL A 44 11.23 -6.92 14.36
C VAL A 44 9.75 -6.80 13.97
N ILE A 45 9.03 -5.83 14.52
CA ILE A 45 7.65 -5.50 14.11
C ILE A 45 7.64 -5.06 12.65
N GLY A 46 8.57 -4.19 12.26
CA GLY A 46 8.75 -3.77 10.88
C GLY A 46 9.04 -4.94 9.94
N PHE A 47 9.91 -5.89 10.36
CA PHE A 47 10.19 -7.10 9.60
C PHE A 47 8.95 -7.99 9.45
N ALA A 48 8.15 -8.14 10.51
CA ALA A 48 6.88 -8.86 10.43
C ALA A 48 5.90 -8.21 9.43
N ALA A 49 5.85 -6.88 9.40
CA ALA A 49 5.04 -6.14 8.43
C ALA A 49 5.51 -6.37 6.98
N SER A 50 6.83 -6.42 6.76
CA SER A 50 7.42 -6.65 5.43
C SER A 50 7.14 -8.05 4.86
N MET A 51 6.74 -9.03 5.66
CA MET A 51 6.43 -10.38 5.18
C MET A 51 5.30 -10.38 4.15
N THR A 52 4.35 -9.47 4.24
CA THR A 52 3.27 -9.35 3.26
C THR A 52 3.79 -8.83 1.90
N GLY A 53 4.62 -7.81 1.89
CA GLY A 53 5.29 -7.32 0.67
C GLY A 53 6.23 -8.35 0.06
N LEU A 54 7.01 -9.06 0.89
CA LEU A 54 7.86 -10.17 0.44
C LEU A 54 7.04 -11.27 -0.23
N ALA A 55 5.89 -11.64 0.34
CA ALA A 55 4.99 -12.62 -0.25
C ALA A 55 4.51 -12.17 -1.64
N THR A 56 4.16 -10.90 -1.82
CA THR A 56 3.76 -10.33 -3.11
C THR A 56 4.88 -10.47 -4.16
N VAL A 57 6.12 -10.09 -3.80
CA VAL A 57 7.27 -10.20 -4.72
C VAL A 57 7.55 -11.65 -5.10
N VAL A 58 7.46 -12.57 -4.13
CA VAL A 58 7.74 -14.00 -4.34
C VAL A 58 6.68 -14.65 -5.21
N ILE A 59 5.38 -14.36 -4.96
CA ILE A 59 4.29 -15.08 -5.65
C ILE A 59 3.98 -14.53 -7.05
N THR A 60 4.15 -13.22 -7.27
CA THR A 60 3.77 -12.55 -8.52
C THR A 60 4.37 -13.19 -9.78
N PRO A 61 5.67 -13.57 -9.85
CA PRO A 61 6.24 -14.24 -11.02
C PRO A 61 5.63 -15.61 -11.33
N PHE A 62 5.07 -16.27 -10.33
CA PHE A 62 4.46 -17.59 -10.49
C PHE A 62 2.95 -17.53 -10.72
N PHE A 63 2.34 -16.35 -10.55
CA PHE A 63 0.90 -16.19 -10.50
C PHE A 63 0.22 -16.64 -11.78
N SER A 64 0.77 -16.30 -12.94
CA SER A 64 0.27 -16.74 -14.26
C SER A 64 0.32 -18.26 -14.41
N LYS A 65 1.40 -18.91 -13.99
CA LYS A 65 1.53 -20.38 -14.03
C LYS A 65 0.52 -21.06 -13.12
N LEU A 66 0.26 -20.47 -11.95
CA LEU A 66 -0.75 -20.96 -11.00
C LEU A 66 -2.16 -20.84 -11.59
N ILE A 67 -2.50 -19.70 -12.20
CA ILE A 67 -3.79 -19.49 -12.87
C ILE A 67 -3.98 -20.50 -14.01
N ASN A 68 -2.97 -20.70 -14.84
CA ASN A 68 -3.05 -21.67 -15.96
C ASN A 68 -3.25 -23.11 -15.46
N ARG A 69 -2.72 -23.46 -14.29
CA ARG A 69 -2.83 -24.80 -13.72
C ARG A 69 -4.13 -25.02 -12.94
N PHE A 70 -4.58 -24.06 -12.13
CA PHE A 70 -5.69 -24.21 -11.19
C PHE A 70 -6.92 -23.38 -11.55
N GLY A 71 -6.84 -22.56 -12.59
CA GLY A 71 -7.86 -21.60 -12.99
C GLY A 71 -7.99 -20.41 -12.04
N GLN A 72 -8.54 -19.30 -12.54
CA GLN A 72 -8.73 -18.07 -11.74
C GLN A 72 -9.59 -18.32 -10.50
N MET A 73 -10.70 -19.04 -10.64
CA MET A 73 -11.60 -19.35 -9.51
C MET A 73 -11.00 -20.34 -8.51
N GLY A 74 -10.15 -21.28 -8.97
CA GLY A 74 -9.42 -22.17 -8.06
C GLY A 74 -8.49 -21.40 -7.14
N ILE A 75 -7.69 -20.50 -7.71
CA ILE A 75 -6.79 -19.61 -6.95
C ILE A 75 -7.59 -18.68 -6.03
N MET A 76 -8.64 -18.03 -6.54
CA MET A 76 -9.47 -17.14 -5.74
C MET A 76 -10.04 -17.86 -4.51
N ARG A 77 -10.69 -19.03 -4.69
CA ARG A 77 -11.26 -19.81 -3.60
C ARG A 77 -10.21 -20.25 -2.58
N PHE A 78 -9.03 -20.67 -3.04
CA PHE A 78 -7.91 -21.00 -2.17
C PHE A 78 -7.52 -19.79 -1.30
N CYS A 79 -7.32 -18.62 -1.90
CA CYS A 79 -6.97 -17.40 -1.18
C CYS A 79 -8.07 -16.98 -0.18
N LEU A 80 -9.36 -17.07 -0.58
CA LEU A 80 -10.50 -16.71 0.26
C LEU A 80 -10.68 -17.65 1.48
N VAL A 81 -10.18 -18.87 1.41
CA VAL A 81 -10.16 -19.82 2.55
C VAL A 81 -8.94 -19.61 3.43
N VAL A 82 -7.77 -19.46 2.82
CA VAL A 82 -6.49 -19.35 3.55
C VAL A 82 -6.41 -18.05 4.33
N LEU A 83 -6.89 -16.94 3.76
CA LEU A 83 -6.81 -15.61 4.36
C LEU A 83 -7.46 -15.53 5.76
N PRO A 84 -8.75 -15.87 5.95
CA PRO A 84 -9.38 -15.81 7.26
C PRO A 84 -8.77 -16.80 8.26
N ILE A 85 -8.39 -17.98 7.81
CA ILE A 85 -7.73 -18.98 8.68
C ILE A 85 -6.41 -18.42 9.20
N ALA A 86 -5.54 -17.92 8.33
CA ALA A 86 -4.25 -17.39 8.73
C ALA A 86 -4.37 -16.18 9.66
N ILE A 87 -5.35 -15.28 9.43
CA ILE A 87 -5.65 -14.15 10.31
C ILE A 87 -6.12 -14.65 11.69
N ALA A 88 -7.03 -15.63 11.75
CA ALA A 88 -7.56 -16.16 13.01
C ALA A 88 -6.49 -16.87 13.85
N PHE A 89 -5.42 -17.38 13.23
CA PHE A 89 -4.31 -18.02 13.93
C PHE A 89 -3.34 -17.01 14.58
N LEU A 90 -3.29 -15.75 14.14
CA LEU A 90 -2.35 -14.74 14.69
C LEU A 90 -2.47 -14.58 16.22
N PRO A 91 -3.66 -14.39 16.82
CA PRO A 91 -3.76 -14.17 18.26
C PRO A 91 -3.55 -15.42 19.11
N ILE A 92 -3.61 -16.62 18.52
CA ILE A 92 -3.54 -17.89 19.24
C ILE A 92 -2.10 -18.19 19.71
N PHE A 93 -1.11 -17.79 18.92
CA PHE A 93 0.28 -18.17 19.16
C PHE A 93 1.14 -16.93 19.42
N GLN A 94 1.69 -16.82 20.63
CA GLN A 94 2.67 -15.78 21.00
C GLN A 94 4.09 -16.20 20.56
N ASN A 95 4.28 -16.46 19.28
CA ASN A 95 5.56 -16.86 18.71
C ASN A 95 5.87 -16.03 17.47
N ILE A 96 6.92 -15.21 17.51
CA ILE A 96 7.29 -14.29 16.45
C ILE A 96 7.63 -14.99 15.12
N TYR A 97 8.27 -16.17 15.17
CA TYR A 97 8.61 -16.91 13.96
C TYR A 97 7.37 -17.44 13.25
N LEU A 98 6.38 -17.91 14.04
CA LEU A 98 5.08 -18.31 13.48
C LEU A 98 4.31 -17.11 12.94
N TRP A 99 4.45 -15.93 13.57
CA TRP A 99 3.89 -14.68 13.05
C TRP A 99 4.49 -14.32 11.69
N PHE A 100 5.80 -14.44 11.50
CA PHE A 100 6.42 -14.22 10.18
C PHE A 100 5.82 -15.14 9.13
N LEU A 101 5.68 -16.43 9.43
CA LEU A 101 5.08 -17.41 8.53
C LEU A 101 3.62 -17.06 8.22
N LEU A 102 2.80 -16.78 9.25
CA LEU A 102 1.40 -16.42 9.08
C LEU A 102 1.23 -15.12 8.28
N ARG A 103 2.04 -14.10 8.55
CA ARG A 103 2.06 -12.85 7.80
C ARG A 103 2.45 -13.06 6.33
N PHE A 104 3.39 -13.94 6.06
CA PHE A 104 3.75 -14.34 4.69
C PHE A 104 2.57 -15.07 4.01
N ILE A 105 1.91 -16.01 4.68
CA ILE A 105 0.73 -16.72 4.15
C ILE A 105 -0.42 -15.74 3.89
N ILE A 106 -0.70 -14.81 4.80
CA ILE A 106 -1.67 -13.72 4.64
C ILE A 106 -1.31 -12.90 3.39
N GLY A 107 -0.02 -12.55 3.22
CA GLY A 107 0.47 -11.82 2.05
C GLY A 107 0.21 -12.56 0.74
N VAL A 108 0.51 -13.86 0.68
CA VAL A 108 0.22 -14.70 -0.51
C VAL A 108 -1.26 -14.70 -0.85
N ALA A 109 -2.12 -14.93 0.16
CA ALA A 109 -3.57 -14.98 -0.05
C ALA A 109 -4.14 -13.60 -0.44
N ALA A 110 -3.72 -12.53 0.25
CA ALA A 110 -4.13 -11.16 -0.05
C ALA A 110 -3.71 -10.73 -1.46
N THR A 111 -2.48 -11.05 -1.87
CA THR A 111 -1.98 -10.78 -3.24
C THR A 111 -2.84 -11.47 -4.28
N GLY A 112 -3.22 -12.73 -4.05
CA GLY A 112 -4.08 -13.47 -4.97
C GLY A 112 -5.46 -12.83 -5.13
N VAL A 113 -6.10 -12.43 -4.03
CA VAL A 113 -7.39 -11.72 -4.06
C VAL A 113 -7.25 -10.36 -4.76
N TRP A 114 -6.18 -9.62 -4.45
CA TRP A 114 -5.91 -8.30 -5.03
C TRP A 114 -5.72 -8.37 -6.54
N LEU A 115 -4.76 -9.17 -7.03
CA LEU A 115 -4.42 -9.28 -8.44
C LEU A 115 -5.61 -9.74 -9.29
N LEU A 116 -6.36 -10.76 -8.84
CA LEU A 116 -7.54 -11.21 -9.56
C LEU A 116 -8.65 -10.17 -9.58
N SER A 117 -8.89 -9.49 -8.45
CA SER A 117 -9.89 -8.42 -8.38
C SER A 117 -9.55 -7.26 -9.30
N GLU A 118 -8.26 -6.87 -9.39
CA GLU A 118 -7.80 -5.80 -10.26
C GLU A 118 -7.96 -6.16 -11.75
N VAL A 119 -7.62 -7.38 -12.13
CA VAL A 119 -7.85 -7.89 -13.49
C VAL A 119 -9.34 -7.89 -13.82
N TRP A 120 -10.17 -8.41 -12.93
CA TRP A 120 -11.62 -8.47 -13.15
C TRP A 120 -12.26 -7.09 -13.25
N ILE A 121 -11.87 -6.13 -12.39
CA ILE A 121 -12.41 -4.77 -12.45
C ILE A 121 -12.05 -4.10 -13.77
N ASN A 122 -10.79 -4.25 -14.23
CA ASN A 122 -10.32 -3.67 -15.49
C ASN A 122 -11.05 -4.27 -16.70
N ALA A 123 -11.30 -5.56 -16.70
CA ALA A 123 -11.97 -6.25 -17.81
C ALA A 123 -13.51 -6.07 -17.81
N LEU A 124 -14.12 -5.92 -16.62
CA LEU A 124 -15.56 -5.67 -16.49
C LEU A 124 -15.93 -4.20 -16.75
N ALA A 125 -14.97 -3.28 -16.66
CA ALA A 125 -15.19 -1.85 -16.90
C ALA A 125 -15.33 -1.58 -18.40
N GLU A 126 -16.38 -0.84 -18.81
CA GLU A 126 -16.52 -0.30 -20.16
C GLU A 126 -15.44 0.74 -20.42
N ASP A 127 -14.90 0.78 -21.64
CA ASP A 127 -13.85 1.75 -22.03
C ASP A 127 -14.24 3.20 -21.73
N GLN A 128 -15.51 3.58 -21.95
CA GLN A 128 -16.03 4.92 -21.69
C GLN A 128 -16.06 5.28 -20.19
N HIS A 129 -16.19 4.29 -19.29
CA HIS A 129 -16.35 4.48 -17.85
C HIS A 129 -15.20 3.90 -17.04
N ARG A 130 -14.18 3.29 -17.70
CA ARG A 130 -13.07 2.57 -17.04
C ARG A 130 -12.38 3.43 -15.97
N GLY A 131 -12.03 4.66 -16.29
CA GLY A 131 -11.40 5.58 -15.33
C GLY A 131 -12.24 5.83 -14.08
N LYS A 132 -13.57 6.03 -14.26
CA LYS A 132 -14.50 6.24 -13.13
C LYS A 132 -14.64 4.99 -12.26
N ILE A 133 -14.68 3.81 -12.87
CA ILE A 133 -14.80 2.52 -12.16
C ILE A 133 -13.52 2.22 -11.37
N ILE A 134 -12.34 2.45 -11.95
CA ILE A 134 -11.05 2.29 -11.26
C ILE A 134 -10.93 3.29 -10.10
N ALA A 135 -11.33 4.54 -10.30
CA ALA A 135 -11.35 5.55 -9.23
C ALA A 135 -12.29 5.14 -8.08
N LEU A 136 -13.50 4.65 -8.42
CA LEU A 136 -14.44 4.11 -7.43
C LEU A 136 -13.85 2.92 -6.66
N TYR A 137 -13.22 1.97 -7.36
CA TYR A 137 -12.53 0.82 -6.78
C TYR A 137 -11.48 1.26 -5.75
N SER A 138 -10.59 2.18 -6.12
CA SER A 138 -9.55 2.69 -5.22
C SER A 138 -10.14 3.46 -4.03
N SER A 139 -11.16 4.27 -4.25
CA SER A 139 -11.83 5.01 -3.18
C SER A 139 -12.53 4.09 -2.18
N LEU A 140 -13.15 3.00 -2.65
CA LEU A 140 -13.81 2.02 -1.80
C LEU A 140 -12.81 1.24 -0.94
N ILE A 141 -11.61 0.93 -1.45
CA ILE A 141 -10.54 0.31 -0.66
C ILE A 141 -10.12 1.26 0.46
N SER A 142 -9.83 2.52 0.14
CA SER A 142 -9.40 3.52 1.12
C SER A 142 -10.48 3.81 2.18
N LEU A 143 -11.74 3.88 1.75
CA LEU A 143 -12.87 4.01 2.67
C LEU A 143 -12.97 2.78 3.61
N GLY A 144 -12.84 1.58 3.04
CA GLY A 144 -12.80 0.34 3.80
C GLY A 144 -11.67 0.34 4.83
N LEU A 145 -10.46 0.78 4.45
CA LEU A 145 -9.32 0.90 5.34
C LEU A 145 -9.62 1.82 6.53
N ILE A 146 -10.17 3.01 6.28
CA ILE A 146 -10.56 3.95 7.35
C ILE A 146 -11.57 3.30 8.29
N VAL A 147 -12.62 2.67 7.75
CA VAL A 147 -13.64 1.96 8.54
C VAL A 147 -13.01 0.84 9.36
N GLY A 148 -12.10 0.06 8.78
CA GLY A 148 -11.39 -1.01 9.46
C GLY A 148 -10.54 -0.53 10.64
N VAL A 149 -9.80 0.57 10.47
CA VAL A 149 -9.04 1.21 11.55
C VAL A 149 -9.97 1.66 12.69
N LEU A 150 -11.11 2.26 12.36
CA LEU A 150 -12.09 2.67 13.37
C LEU A 150 -12.67 1.46 14.11
N ILE A 151 -12.99 0.37 13.42
CA ILE A 151 -13.43 -0.89 14.06
C ILE A 151 -12.32 -1.42 14.98
N SER A 152 -11.07 -1.47 14.51
CA SER A 152 -9.93 -1.90 15.33
C SER A 152 -9.80 -1.08 16.62
N SER A 153 -10.03 0.23 16.55
CA SER A 153 -9.95 1.12 17.71
C SER A 153 -11.04 0.91 18.77
N LEU A 154 -12.09 0.15 18.46
CA LEU A 154 -13.19 -0.15 19.39
C LEU A 154 -13.01 -1.48 20.11
N ILE A 155 -12.04 -2.29 19.70
CA ILE A 155 -11.82 -3.64 20.23
C ILE A 155 -10.56 -3.64 21.10
N PRO A 156 -10.65 -4.05 22.38
CA PRO A 156 -9.48 -4.14 23.24
C PRO A 156 -8.43 -5.09 22.66
N ILE A 157 -7.19 -4.63 22.62
CA ILE A 157 -6.09 -5.33 21.95
C ILE A 157 -5.73 -6.64 22.66
N GLU A 158 -5.88 -6.65 23.98
CA GLU A 158 -5.52 -7.77 24.85
C GLU A 158 -6.36 -9.03 24.58
N THR A 159 -7.56 -8.85 24.04
CA THR A 159 -8.46 -9.98 23.75
C THR A 159 -8.09 -10.75 22.50
N GLY A 160 -7.25 -10.17 21.60
CA GLY A 160 -7.06 -10.71 20.24
C GLY A 160 -8.34 -10.71 19.38
N GLY A 161 -9.45 -10.17 19.92
CA GLY A 161 -10.78 -10.18 19.28
C GLY A 161 -10.81 -9.51 17.92
N GLY A 162 -9.99 -8.48 17.71
CA GLY A 162 -9.88 -7.78 16.45
C GLY A 162 -9.46 -8.68 15.27
N PHE A 163 -8.59 -9.67 15.51
CA PHE A 163 -8.21 -10.65 14.49
C PHE A 163 -9.38 -11.57 14.12
N PHE A 164 -10.18 -12.01 15.10
CA PHE A 164 -11.36 -12.83 14.82
C PHE A 164 -12.45 -12.04 14.08
N VAL A 165 -12.65 -10.75 14.42
CA VAL A 165 -13.55 -9.87 13.67
C VAL A 165 -13.05 -9.71 12.24
N SER A 166 -11.75 -9.47 12.04
CA SER A 166 -11.14 -9.38 10.71
C SER A 166 -11.30 -10.68 9.91
N ALA A 167 -11.07 -11.85 10.53
CA ALA A 167 -11.30 -13.14 9.90
C ALA A 167 -12.77 -13.36 9.53
N GLY A 168 -13.71 -12.95 10.38
CA GLY A 168 -15.15 -12.98 10.08
C GLY A 168 -15.51 -12.11 8.87
N ILE A 169 -14.96 -10.89 8.78
CA ILE A 169 -15.14 -10.02 7.62
C ILE A 169 -14.52 -10.63 6.37
N ALA A 170 -13.37 -11.32 6.48
CA ALA A 170 -12.75 -12.03 5.36
C ALA A 170 -13.64 -13.17 4.84
N ILE A 171 -14.33 -13.90 5.71
CA ILE A 171 -15.32 -14.91 5.32
C ILE A 171 -16.51 -14.24 4.60
N ILE A 172 -17.01 -13.11 5.11
CA ILE A 172 -18.10 -12.37 4.47
C ILE A 172 -17.68 -11.85 3.10
N SER A 173 -16.43 -11.35 2.95
CA SER A 173 -15.90 -10.88 1.67
C SER A 173 -15.77 -11.99 0.62
N ALA A 174 -15.65 -13.23 1.04
CA ALA A 174 -15.60 -14.39 0.16
C ALA A 174 -16.96 -14.68 -0.51
N ILE A 175 -18.08 -14.38 0.14
CA ILE A 175 -19.43 -14.72 -0.34
C ILE A 175 -19.70 -14.20 -1.76
N PRO A 176 -19.51 -12.91 -2.08
CA PRO A 176 -19.77 -12.40 -3.43
C PRO A 176 -18.82 -12.95 -4.50
N LEU A 177 -17.60 -13.35 -4.13
CA LEU A 177 -16.58 -13.83 -5.07
C LEU A 177 -16.58 -15.35 -5.27
N TRP A 178 -17.23 -16.12 -4.37
CA TRP A 178 -17.15 -17.58 -4.36
C TRP A 178 -17.64 -18.25 -5.64
N ASN A 179 -18.70 -17.68 -6.23
CA ASN A 179 -19.33 -18.17 -7.46
C ASN A 179 -19.45 -17.01 -8.46
N MET A 180 -18.32 -16.61 -9.02
CA MET A 180 -18.31 -15.71 -10.18
C MET A 180 -18.31 -16.54 -11.46
N GLU A 181 -19.17 -16.18 -12.39
CA GLU A 181 -19.32 -16.78 -13.71
C GLU A 181 -18.87 -15.79 -14.77
N ASP A 182 -18.59 -16.28 -15.99
CA ASP A 182 -18.18 -15.45 -17.13
C ASP A 182 -16.95 -14.56 -16.84
N LEU A 183 -15.89 -15.17 -16.29
CA LEU A 183 -14.65 -14.46 -15.96
C LEU A 183 -13.90 -14.04 -17.22
N PRO A 184 -13.25 -12.86 -17.23
CA PRO A 184 -12.39 -12.44 -18.32
C PRO A 184 -11.14 -13.31 -18.42
N ASP A 185 -10.59 -13.42 -19.63
CA ASP A 185 -9.31 -14.07 -19.83
C ASP A 185 -8.17 -13.29 -19.16
N PHE A 186 -7.16 -14.03 -18.72
CA PHE A 186 -5.98 -13.48 -18.04
C PHE A 186 -4.82 -13.44 -19.05
N ASP A 187 -4.50 -12.23 -19.53
CA ASP A 187 -3.33 -12.01 -20.38
C ASP A 187 -2.08 -11.81 -19.54
N VAL A 188 -1.05 -12.60 -19.83
CA VAL A 188 0.25 -12.55 -19.18
C VAL A 188 1.13 -11.55 -19.89
N VAL A 189 1.70 -10.59 -19.17
CA VAL A 189 2.76 -9.74 -19.68
C VAL A 189 4.08 -10.50 -19.57
N GLU A 190 4.58 -11.02 -20.70
CA GLU A 190 5.92 -11.59 -20.80
C GLU A 190 6.95 -10.47 -21.03
N ASP A 191 8.15 -10.64 -20.48
CA ASP A 191 9.31 -9.75 -20.64
C ASP A 191 9.31 -8.45 -19.80
N ILE A 192 9.73 -8.59 -18.55
CA ILE A 192 9.94 -7.45 -17.64
C ILE A 192 11.45 -7.23 -17.46
N SER A 193 11.96 -6.11 -17.94
CA SER A 193 13.38 -5.72 -17.78
C SER A 193 13.54 -4.71 -16.65
N PHE A 194 13.55 -5.18 -15.39
CA PHE A 194 13.68 -4.31 -14.21
C PHE A 194 14.94 -3.44 -14.22
N TYR A 195 16.07 -4.02 -14.55
CA TYR A 195 17.37 -3.34 -14.56
C TYR A 195 17.44 -2.18 -15.56
N ARG A 196 16.85 -2.34 -16.72
CA ARG A 196 16.84 -1.30 -17.77
C ARG A 196 16.25 0.00 -17.25
N TYR A 197 15.09 -0.04 -16.61
CA TYR A 197 14.38 1.15 -16.15
C TYR A 197 15.01 1.77 -14.92
N MET A 198 15.66 0.98 -14.04
CA MET A 198 16.45 1.49 -12.93
C MET A 198 17.57 2.42 -13.41
N VAL A 199 18.24 2.06 -14.50
CA VAL A 199 19.37 2.84 -15.06
C VAL A 199 18.89 4.01 -15.92
N THR A 200 17.83 3.82 -16.72
CA THR A 200 17.36 4.81 -17.71
C THR A 200 16.45 5.88 -17.09
N ALA A 201 15.70 5.55 -16.04
CA ALA A 201 14.75 6.45 -15.39
C ALA A 201 14.81 6.36 -13.84
N PRO A 202 15.99 6.58 -13.21
CA PRO A 202 16.17 6.33 -11.78
C PRO A 202 15.28 7.22 -10.90
N GLY A 203 15.06 8.48 -11.27
CA GLY A 203 14.17 9.37 -10.54
C GLY A 203 12.71 8.91 -10.57
N LEU A 204 12.27 8.36 -11.69
CA LEU A 204 10.91 7.86 -11.86
C LEU A 204 10.69 6.54 -11.10
N MET A 205 11.63 5.58 -11.23
CA MET A 205 11.57 4.35 -10.43
C MET A 205 11.73 4.63 -8.93
N GLY A 206 12.54 5.63 -8.58
CA GLY A 206 12.70 6.12 -7.21
C GLY A 206 11.41 6.66 -6.60
N SER A 207 10.50 7.25 -7.41
CA SER A 207 9.21 7.75 -6.89
C SER A 207 8.30 6.62 -6.42
N SER A 208 8.34 5.48 -7.10
CA SER A 208 7.63 4.27 -6.69
C SER A 208 8.25 3.65 -5.44
N TRP A 209 9.58 3.54 -5.42
CA TRP A 209 10.31 2.99 -4.29
C TRP A 209 10.09 3.81 -3.01
N ILE A 210 10.20 5.14 -3.07
CA ILE A 210 9.98 6.01 -1.89
C ILE A 210 8.53 5.95 -1.42
N MET A 211 7.56 5.88 -2.34
CA MET A 211 6.16 5.67 -2.00
C MET A 211 5.98 4.39 -1.20
N GLY A 212 6.46 3.24 -1.71
CA GLY A 212 6.35 1.97 -1.01
C GLY A 212 7.07 1.97 0.34
N PHE A 213 8.27 2.57 0.40
CA PHE A 213 9.05 2.70 1.64
C PHE A 213 8.30 3.48 2.72
N LEU A 214 7.83 4.68 2.38
CA LEU A 214 7.12 5.55 3.34
C LEU A 214 5.75 4.96 3.71
N TYR A 215 4.99 4.44 2.73
CA TYR A 215 3.69 3.84 2.96
C TYR A 215 3.76 2.67 3.93
N ALA A 216 4.60 1.68 3.66
CA ALA A 216 4.70 0.50 4.50
C ALA A 216 5.27 0.82 5.89
N ALA A 217 6.28 1.72 5.98
CA ALA A 217 6.83 2.15 7.26
C ALA A 217 5.80 2.89 8.11
N THR A 218 5.03 3.82 7.52
CA THR A 218 3.97 4.53 8.24
C THR A 218 2.85 3.59 8.65
N ALA A 219 2.38 2.72 7.75
CA ALA A 219 1.32 1.76 8.03
C ALA A 219 1.67 0.81 9.20
N ALA A 220 2.93 0.38 9.28
CA ALA A 220 3.38 -0.57 10.30
C ALA A 220 3.77 0.10 11.63
N LEU A 221 4.43 1.25 11.59
CA LEU A 221 5.11 1.81 12.76
C LEU A 221 4.45 3.07 13.33
N LEU A 222 3.58 3.75 12.58
CA LEU A 222 2.86 4.92 13.07
C LEU A 222 2.07 4.64 14.37
N PRO A 223 1.35 3.50 14.51
CA PRO A 223 0.66 3.22 15.77
C PRO A 223 1.63 3.11 16.95
N ILE A 224 2.82 2.53 16.75
CA ILE A 224 3.83 2.40 17.80
C ILE A 224 4.44 3.76 18.13
N PHE A 225 4.79 4.53 17.10
CA PHE A 225 5.31 5.89 17.25
C PHE A 225 4.34 6.78 18.03
N ALA A 226 3.04 6.65 17.79
CA ALA A 226 2.01 7.48 18.39
C ALA A 226 1.74 7.19 19.88
N LEU A 227 2.00 5.96 20.36
CA LEU A 227 1.64 5.51 21.72
C LEU A 227 2.09 6.47 22.84
N PRO A 228 3.35 6.94 22.92
CA PRO A 228 3.79 7.83 23.99
C PRO A 228 3.05 9.19 24.00
N PHE A 229 2.59 9.64 22.82
CA PHE A 229 1.92 10.92 22.65
C PHE A 229 0.40 10.87 22.92
N VAL A 230 -0.14 9.68 23.12
CA VAL A 230 -1.57 9.46 23.42
C VAL A 230 -1.75 8.69 24.73
N GLU A 231 -0.86 8.92 25.70
CA GLU A 231 -0.91 8.31 27.04
C GLU A 231 -0.98 6.78 27.02
N ASN A 232 -0.37 6.15 26.01
CA ASN A 232 -0.42 4.71 25.74
C ASN A 232 -1.84 4.16 25.48
N ASP A 233 -2.77 5.00 25.04
CA ASP A 233 -4.11 4.59 24.60
C ASP A 233 -4.02 3.94 23.20
N TYR A 234 -4.14 2.63 23.15
CA TYR A 234 -4.10 1.84 21.92
C TYR A 234 -5.19 2.22 20.91
N ALA A 235 -6.37 2.61 21.40
CA ALA A 235 -7.47 3.04 20.54
C ALA A 235 -7.15 4.37 19.84
N GLN A 236 -6.64 5.34 20.58
CA GLN A 236 -6.23 6.62 20.01
C GLN A 236 -5.03 6.44 19.08
N SER A 237 -4.07 5.59 19.45
CA SER A 237 -2.92 5.26 18.61
C SER A 237 -3.37 4.65 17.28
N SER A 238 -4.28 3.68 17.30
CA SER A 238 -4.85 3.08 16.09
C SER A 238 -5.51 4.14 15.18
N ARG A 239 -6.26 5.08 15.74
CA ARG A 239 -6.94 6.15 14.98
C ARG A 239 -5.98 7.06 14.22
N THR A 240 -4.70 7.16 14.60
CA THR A 240 -3.71 7.93 13.83
C THR A 240 -3.56 7.41 12.40
N VAL A 241 -3.72 6.10 12.18
CA VAL A 241 -3.71 5.51 10.83
C VAL A 241 -4.92 5.96 10.01
N ALA A 242 -6.09 6.17 10.64
CA ALA A 242 -7.27 6.70 9.92
C ALA A 242 -7.04 8.14 9.45
N TRP A 243 -6.35 8.96 10.24
CA TRP A 243 -5.97 10.32 9.84
C TRP A 243 -4.99 10.32 8.66
N LEU A 244 -3.98 9.45 8.69
CA LEU A 244 -3.06 9.23 7.57
C LEU A 244 -3.84 8.81 6.31
N ALA A 245 -4.69 7.79 6.41
CA ALA A 245 -5.48 7.25 5.31
C ALA A 245 -6.47 8.27 4.73
N SER A 246 -6.96 9.22 5.52
CA SER A 246 -7.82 10.30 5.01
C SER A 246 -7.06 11.22 4.03
N GLY A 247 -5.79 11.47 4.28
CA GLY A 247 -4.91 12.18 3.37
C GLY A 247 -4.63 11.39 2.10
N GLU A 248 -4.38 10.08 2.24
CA GLU A 248 -4.20 9.15 1.10
C GLU A 248 -5.41 9.11 0.17
N LEU A 249 -6.61 9.25 0.73
CA LEU A 249 -7.86 9.28 -0.04
C LEU A 249 -8.06 10.60 -0.79
N VAL A 250 -7.81 11.73 -0.15
CA VAL A 250 -8.24 13.06 -0.63
C VAL A 250 -7.16 13.75 -1.47
N MET A 251 -5.90 13.78 -1.00
CA MET A 251 -4.85 14.57 -1.66
C MET A 251 -4.50 14.11 -3.07
N PRO A 252 -4.46 12.81 -3.43
CA PRO A 252 -4.17 12.39 -4.79
C PRO A 252 -5.15 12.94 -5.83
N LEU A 253 -6.42 13.15 -5.46
CA LEU A 253 -7.43 13.77 -6.34
C LEU A 253 -7.06 15.22 -6.64
N PHE A 254 -6.67 15.97 -5.62
CA PHE A 254 -6.23 17.36 -5.77
C PHE A 254 -4.89 17.45 -6.53
N VAL A 255 -3.93 16.60 -6.23
CA VAL A 255 -2.64 16.55 -6.92
C VAL A 255 -2.79 16.12 -8.38
N GLY A 256 -3.70 15.17 -8.67
CA GLY A 256 -4.05 14.80 -10.04
C GLY A 256 -4.62 15.99 -10.83
N TRP A 257 -5.52 16.75 -10.23
CA TRP A 257 -6.06 17.97 -10.83
C TRP A 257 -5.00 19.05 -11.07
N LEU A 258 -4.02 19.18 -10.16
CA LEU A 258 -2.86 20.06 -10.36
C LEU A 258 -1.96 19.55 -11.48
N ALA A 259 -1.74 18.23 -11.57
CA ALA A 259 -0.91 17.58 -12.59
C ALA A 259 -1.43 17.77 -14.02
N ASP A 260 -2.73 18.02 -14.18
CA ASP A 260 -3.33 18.35 -15.49
C ASP A 260 -3.04 19.80 -15.93
N ARG A 261 -2.66 20.69 -14.99
CA ARG A 261 -2.48 22.14 -15.23
C ARG A 261 -1.04 22.62 -15.12
N TYR A 262 -0.24 21.93 -14.34
CA TYR A 262 1.14 22.33 -14.04
C TYR A 262 2.15 21.27 -14.48
N ASP A 263 3.40 21.69 -14.57
CA ASP A 263 4.50 20.78 -14.86
C ASP A 263 4.65 19.70 -13.76
N LYS A 264 4.52 18.45 -14.16
CA LYS A 264 4.48 17.31 -13.26
C LYS A 264 5.80 17.06 -12.53
N THR A 265 6.93 17.41 -13.19
CA THR A 265 8.26 17.29 -12.59
C THR A 265 8.43 18.29 -11.46
N ARG A 266 8.00 19.54 -11.68
CA ARG A 266 8.01 20.57 -10.61
C ARG A 266 7.06 20.20 -9.48
N LEU A 267 5.87 19.69 -9.83
CA LEU A 267 4.90 19.25 -8.82
C LEU A 267 5.44 18.11 -7.96
N MET A 268 6.16 17.13 -8.55
CA MET A 268 6.85 16.07 -7.83
C MET A 268 7.89 16.65 -6.84
N ILE A 269 8.66 17.65 -7.24
CA ILE A 269 9.63 18.33 -6.37
C ILE A 269 8.91 19.01 -5.20
N TYR A 270 7.82 19.74 -5.45
CA TYR A 270 7.05 20.40 -4.38
C TYR A 270 6.46 19.40 -3.39
N ILE A 271 5.85 18.31 -3.88
CA ILE A 271 5.31 17.25 -3.01
C ILE A 271 6.43 16.60 -2.20
N SER A 272 7.60 16.36 -2.81
CA SER A 272 8.76 15.82 -2.09
C SER A 272 9.24 16.76 -0.99
N CYS A 273 9.34 18.06 -1.26
CA CYS A 273 9.69 19.05 -0.24
C CYS A 273 8.67 19.07 0.90
N VAL A 274 7.37 19.08 0.58
CA VAL A 274 6.29 19.06 1.57
C VAL A 274 6.39 17.78 2.43
N SER A 275 6.58 16.62 1.81
CA SER A 275 6.74 15.35 2.52
C SER A 275 7.92 15.37 3.49
N VAL A 276 9.11 15.81 3.02
CA VAL A 276 10.34 15.89 3.84
C VAL A 276 10.14 16.83 5.03
N ILE A 277 9.63 18.04 4.80
CA ILE A 277 9.42 19.04 5.84
C ILE A 277 8.39 18.52 6.87
N THR A 278 7.29 17.95 6.40
CA THR A 278 6.22 17.46 7.26
C THR A 278 6.69 16.29 8.11
N LEU A 279 7.44 15.33 7.54
CA LEU A 279 8.02 14.20 8.27
C LEU A 279 9.08 14.66 9.29
N ALA A 280 9.90 15.65 8.95
CA ALA A 280 10.92 16.17 9.86
C ALA A 280 10.31 16.89 11.08
N ILE A 281 9.20 17.59 10.89
CA ILE A 281 8.52 18.37 11.95
C ILE A 281 7.59 17.46 12.77
N LEU A 282 7.05 16.40 12.18
CA LEU A 282 6.04 15.53 12.78
C LEU A 282 6.35 15.10 14.23
N PRO A 283 7.57 14.61 14.59
CA PRO A 283 7.87 14.20 15.95
C PRO A 283 7.80 15.33 16.98
N VAL A 284 8.06 16.57 16.55
CA VAL A 284 8.11 17.75 17.43
C VAL A 284 6.72 18.25 17.79
N ILE A 285 5.77 18.11 16.88
CA ILE A 285 4.43 18.69 17.02
C ILE A 285 3.35 17.66 17.35
N PHE A 286 3.74 16.39 17.47
CA PHE A 286 2.77 15.27 17.57
C PHE A 286 1.91 15.34 18.83
N ASP A 287 2.38 16.00 19.90
CA ASP A 287 1.60 16.22 21.12
C ASP A 287 0.35 17.10 20.91
N ILE A 288 0.39 17.99 19.91
CA ILE A 288 -0.70 18.89 19.61
C ILE A 288 -1.74 18.20 18.73
N ALA A 289 -2.90 17.82 19.28
CA ALA A 289 -3.90 17.01 18.60
C ALA A 289 -4.32 17.53 17.21
N VAL A 290 -4.54 18.85 17.06
CA VAL A 290 -4.91 19.46 15.77
C VAL A 290 -3.77 19.36 14.75
N MET A 291 -2.53 19.61 15.19
CA MET A 291 -1.35 19.51 14.34
C MET A 291 -1.07 18.06 13.95
N ARG A 292 -1.21 17.12 14.88
CA ARG A 292 -1.14 15.68 14.62
C ARG A 292 -2.03 15.27 13.46
N PHE A 293 -3.32 15.64 13.51
CA PHE A 293 -4.26 15.38 12.42
C PHE A 293 -3.79 16.00 11.11
N LEU A 294 -3.51 17.31 11.09
CA LEU A 294 -3.14 18.04 9.88
C LEU A 294 -1.88 17.45 9.23
N PHE A 295 -0.86 17.16 10.04
CA PHE A 295 0.41 16.63 9.52
C PHE A 295 0.29 15.19 9.04
N LEU A 296 -0.47 14.33 9.73
CA LEU A 296 -0.73 12.97 9.25
C LEU A 296 -1.53 12.98 7.94
N PHE A 297 -2.50 13.87 7.80
CA PHE A 297 -3.23 14.08 6.55
C PHE A 297 -2.29 14.49 5.41
N ILE A 298 -1.37 15.44 5.65
CA ILE A 298 -0.40 15.87 4.63
C ILE A 298 0.60 14.76 4.31
N VAL A 299 1.11 14.02 5.31
CA VAL A 299 2.03 12.89 5.11
C VAL A 299 1.38 11.82 4.25
N GLY A 300 0.19 11.33 4.64
CA GLY A 300 -0.53 10.30 3.87
C GLY A 300 -0.82 10.75 2.45
N GLY A 301 -1.29 11.98 2.30
CA GLY A 301 -1.57 12.56 0.99
C GLY A 301 -0.33 12.72 0.11
N SER A 302 0.81 13.13 0.67
CA SER A 302 2.07 13.24 -0.09
C SER A 302 2.61 11.88 -0.49
N ILE A 303 2.51 10.85 0.37
CA ILE A 303 2.92 9.47 0.06
C ILE A 303 2.17 8.96 -1.18
N MET A 304 0.84 9.04 -1.19
CA MET A 304 0.04 8.59 -2.34
C MET A 304 0.21 9.45 -3.58
N SER A 305 0.58 10.73 -3.41
CA SER A 305 0.88 11.62 -4.53
C SER A 305 2.14 11.23 -5.28
N PHE A 306 3.14 10.62 -4.64
CA PHE A 306 4.30 10.05 -5.34
C PHE A 306 3.88 8.98 -6.36
N TYR A 307 2.93 8.12 -6.00
CA TYR A 307 2.38 7.11 -6.91
C TYR A 307 1.63 7.74 -8.07
N THR A 308 0.72 8.66 -7.78
CA THR A 308 -0.11 9.34 -8.78
C THR A 308 0.74 10.10 -9.80
N LEU A 309 1.71 10.90 -9.34
CA LEU A 309 2.62 11.65 -10.21
C LEU A 309 3.59 10.74 -10.95
N GLY A 310 4.10 9.71 -10.26
CA GLY A 310 5.00 8.72 -10.85
C GLY A 310 4.36 7.99 -12.03
N LEU A 311 3.12 7.48 -11.87
CA LEU A 311 2.37 6.85 -12.96
C LEU A 311 2.06 7.82 -14.10
N THR A 312 1.75 9.08 -13.77
CA THR A 312 1.46 10.10 -14.77
C THR A 312 2.69 10.43 -15.62
N LEU A 313 3.86 10.57 -14.98
CA LEU A 313 5.15 10.77 -15.66
C LEU A 313 5.53 9.54 -16.49
N LEU A 314 5.34 8.34 -15.95
CA LEU A 314 5.57 7.08 -16.65
C LEU A 314 4.77 7.02 -17.96
N GLY A 315 3.47 7.34 -17.88
CA GLY A 315 2.59 7.36 -19.06
C GLY A 315 2.91 8.46 -20.08
N GLN A 316 3.63 9.52 -19.67
CA GLN A 316 4.16 10.52 -20.62
C GLN A 316 5.41 10.05 -21.35
N GLU A 317 6.31 9.35 -20.64
CA GLU A 317 7.60 8.94 -21.17
C GLU A 317 7.53 7.68 -22.03
N TYR A 318 6.67 6.72 -21.67
CA TYR A 318 6.56 5.41 -22.32
C TYR A 318 5.19 5.19 -22.93
N LYS A 319 5.12 4.40 -24.03
CA LYS A 319 3.88 4.06 -24.75
C LYS A 319 3.84 2.57 -25.12
N GLY A 320 2.62 2.05 -25.32
CA GLY A 320 2.36 0.70 -25.81
C GLY A 320 2.99 -0.38 -24.91
N LYS A 321 3.63 -1.39 -25.51
CA LYS A 321 4.26 -2.51 -24.78
C LYS A 321 5.38 -2.06 -23.84
N VAL A 322 6.10 -0.98 -24.21
CA VAL A 322 7.16 -0.41 -23.35
C VAL A 322 6.59 0.18 -22.07
N LEU A 323 5.43 0.82 -22.15
CA LEU A 323 4.73 1.33 -20.96
C LEU A 323 4.31 0.18 -20.03
N ALA A 324 3.81 -0.94 -20.56
CA ALA A 324 3.44 -2.09 -19.74
C ALA A 324 4.64 -2.67 -18.98
N SER A 325 5.80 -2.81 -19.65
CA SER A 325 7.05 -3.28 -19.02
C SER A 325 7.58 -2.27 -17.99
N ALA A 326 7.51 -0.96 -18.29
CA ALA A 326 7.92 0.10 -17.38
C ALA A 326 7.02 0.15 -16.12
N ASN A 327 5.70 -0.04 -16.31
CA ASN A 327 4.75 -0.09 -15.19
C ASN A 327 4.99 -1.30 -14.28
N ALA A 328 5.27 -2.47 -14.85
CA ALA A 328 5.63 -3.65 -14.07
C ALA A 328 6.91 -3.43 -13.25
N SER A 329 7.91 -2.74 -13.83
CA SER A 329 9.12 -2.35 -13.09
C SER A 329 8.82 -1.34 -11.98
N PHE A 330 7.94 -0.39 -12.24
CA PHE A 330 7.48 0.60 -11.26
C PHE A 330 6.83 -0.07 -10.04
N ILE A 331 5.95 -1.04 -10.26
CA ILE A 331 5.31 -1.84 -9.19
C ILE A 331 6.36 -2.68 -8.44
N PHE A 332 7.34 -3.25 -9.14
CA PHE A 332 8.42 -3.98 -8.49
C PHE A 332 9.24 -3.11 -7.53
N PHE A 333 9.61 -1.89 -7.94
CA PHE A 333 10.32 -0.94 -7.08
C PHE A 333 9.47 -0.49 -5.89
N LEU A 334 8.15 -0.32 -6.08
CA LEU A 334 7.21 -0.08 -5.00
C LEU A 334 7.29 -1.19 -3.94
N SER A 335 7.19 -2.45 -4.38
CA SER A 335 7.24 -3.59 -3.46
C SER A 335 8.59 -3.74 -2.76
N LEU A 336 9.71 -3.39 -3.42
CA LEU A 336 11.01 -3.31 -2.75
C LEU A 336 11.02 -2.25 -1.64
N GLY A 337 10.39 -1.09 -1.88
CA GLY A 337 10.19 -0.07 -0.85
C GLY A 337 9.39 -0.60 0.33
N GLU A 338 8.28 -1.29 0.06
CA GLU A 338 7.42 -1.89 1.09
C GLU A 338 8.15 -2.94 1.95
N ILE A 339 9.06 -3.71 1.35
CA ILE A 339 9.85 -4.69 2.09
C ILE A 339 10.88 -4.01 2.99
N LEU A 340 11.54 -2.96 2.51
CA LEU A 340 12.65 -2.32 3.21
C LEU A 340 12.21 -1.26 4.22
N GLY A 341 11.10 -0.56 3.95
CA GLY A 341 10.65 0.57 4.77
C GLY A 341 10.47 0.23 6.24
N PRO A 342 9.58 -0.70 6.59
CA PRO A 342 9.27 -0.99 7.99
C PRO A 342 10.46 -1.46 8.83
N PRO A 343 11.29 -2.44 8.40
CA PRO A 343 12.41 -2.91 9.23
C PRO A 343 13.50 -1.86 9.36
N VAL A 344 13.75 -1.05 8.31
CA VAL A 344 14.80 -0.02 8.34
C VAL A 344 14.40 1.14 9.24
N VAL A 345 13.15 1.62 9.14
CA VAL A 345 12.65 2.68 10.04
C VAL A 345 12.51 2.15 11.47
N GLY A 346 12.06 0.91 11.64
CA GLY A 346 12.01 0.25 12.95
C GLY A 346 13.39 0.14 13.61
N ALA A 347 14.42 -0.23 12.85
CA ALA A 347 15.79 -0.25 13.35
C ALA A 347 16.29 1.16 13.74
N ALA A 348 15.93 2.18 12.97
CA ALA A 348 16.23 3.56 13.35
C ALA A 348 15.54 3.96 14.66
N MET A 349 14.28 3.55 14.87
CA MET A 349 13.57 3.79 16.14
C MET A 349 14.23 3.06 17.32
N ASP A 350 14.66 1.81 17.13
CA ASP A 350 15.34 1.04 18.18
C ASP A 350 16.69 1.65 18.56
N LEU A 351 17.45 2.22 17.61
CA LEU A 351 18.79 2.77 17.83
C LEU A 351 18.78 4.22 18.31
N PHE A 352 17.88 5.06 17.79
CA PHE A 352 17.89 6.51 17.99
C PHE A 352 16.64 7.03 18.73
N GLY A 353 15.77 6.12 19.16
CA GLY A 353 14.54 6.45 19.88
C GLY A 353 13.35 6.75 18.98
N ASN A 354 12.18 6.95 19.62
CA ASN A 354 10.88 7.02 18.94
C ASN A 354 10.82 8.11 17.85
N ASN A 355 11.43 9.26 18.06
CA ASN A 355 11.42 10.38 17.11
C ASN A 355 12.15 10.07 15.79
N ALA A 356 13.01 9.05 15.76
CA ALA A 356 13.66 8.59 14.54
C ALA A 356 12.65 8.12 13.47
N PHE A 357 11.42 7.76 13.85
CA PHE A 357 10.33 7.47 12.93
C PHE A 357 10.16 8.57 11.87
N GLY A 358 9.95 9.82 12.26
CA GLY A 358 9.77 10.92 11.31
C GLY A 358 11.09 11.39 10.70
N TRP A 359 12.13 11.56 11.51
CA TRP A 359 13.41 12.10 11.05
C TRP A 359 14.11 11.20 10.05
N PHE A 360 14.11 9.89 10.27
CA PHE A 360 14.75 8.95 9.34
C PHE A 360 14.02 8.88 8.01
N MET A 361 12.67 8.85 8.02
CA MET A 361 11.88 8.93 6.81
C MET A 361 12.08 10.24 6.05
N ALA A 362 12.25 11.38 6.77
CA ALA A 362 12.58 12.66 6.16
C ALA A 362 13.95 12.64 5.47
N ILE A 363 14.96 12.02 6.08
CA ILE A 363 16.29 11.85 5.48
C ILE A 363 16.20 11.02 4.19
N ILE A 364 15.51 9.89 4.21
CA ILE A 364 15.31 9.04 3.03
C ILE A 364 14.55 9.80 1.93
N GLY A 365 13.50 10.56 2.30
CA GLY A 365 12.78 11.43 1.38
C GLY A 365 13.65 12.52 0.76
N LEU A 366 14.56 13.10 1.53
CA LEU A 366 15.53 14.09 1.05
C LEU A 366 16.53 13.47 0.06
N ILE A 367 17.04 12.27 0.36
CA ILE A 367 17.92 11.54 -0.56
C ILE A 367 17.19 11.29 -1.89
N TYR A 368 15.94 10.83 -1.83
CA TYR A 368 15.12 10.67 -3.04
C TYR A 368 14.97 11.98 -3.81
N LEU A 369 14.65 13.08 -3.15
CA LEU A 369 14.50 14.41 -3.76
C LEU A 369 15.76 14.83 -4.52
N ILE A 370 16.95 14.63 -3.93
CA ILE A 370 18.24 14.92 -4.55
C ILE A 370 18.45 14.07 -5.80
N ILE A 371 18.18 12.78 -5.71
CA ILE A 371 18.29 11.85 -6.86
C ILE A 371 17.32 12.25 -7.97
N PHE A 372 16.07 12.60 -7.61
CA PHE A 372 15.06 13.01 -8.59
C PHE A 372 15.46 14.28 -9.34
N ILE A 373 15.94 15.30 -8.64
CA ILE A 373 16.42 16.56 -9.25
C ILE A 373 17.64 16.29 -10.14
N GLY A 374 18.62 15.52 -9.66
CA GLY A 374 19.84 15.19 -10.41
C GLY A 374 19.55 14.40 -11.69
N SER A 375 18.64 13.44 -11.63
CA SER A 375 18.25 12.62 -12.78
C SER A 375 17.56 13.45 -13.88
N ASN A 376 16.70 14.41 -13.49
CA ASN A 376 16.03 15.30 -14.43
C ASN A 376 16.99 16.31 -15.06
N ALA A 377 17.96 16.86 -14.31
CA ALA A 377 18.98 17.74 -14.82
C ALA A 377 19.86 17.04 -15.88
N ALA A 378 20.29 15.81 -15.60
CA ALA A 378 21.06 14.98 -16.54
C ALA A 378 20.28 14.61 -17.80
N GLY A 379 18.97 14.33 -17.67
CA GLY A 379 18.07 14.08 -18.81
C GLY A 379 17.93 15.29 -19.73
N ASN A 380 17.79 16.47 -19.18
CA ASN A 380 17.70 17.72 -19.94
C ASN A 380 19.00 18.05 -20.69
N LEU A 381 20.17 17.83 -20.07
CA LEU A 381 21.46 17.99 -20.72
C LEU A 381 21.65 17.05 -21.93
N LYS A 382 21.22 15.77 -21.81
CA LYS A 382 21.26 14.82 -22.92
C LYS A 382 20.32 15.19 -24.09
N ARG A 383 19.20 15.84 -23.81
CA ARG A 383 18.28 16.33 -24.85
C ARG A 383 18.83 17.59 -25.54
N SER A 384 19.44 18.50 -24.80
CA SER A 384 20.07 19.72 -25.33
C SER A 384 21.28 19.43 -26.26
N ASN A 385 22.05 18.39 -25.96
CA ASN A 385 23.21 18.00 -26.78
C ASN A 385 22.84 17.19 -28.04
N LYS A 386 21.55 16.90 -28.28
CA LYS A 386 21.05 16.21 -29.48
C LYS A 386 20.37 17.15 -30.49
N ILE A 387 20.29 18.44 -30.18
CA ILE A 387 19.85 19.54 -31.05
C ILE A 387 21.08 20.31 -31.53
#